data_581d0aae3d8c4e07bc060140cbe49516
#
_entry.id   581d0aae3d8c4e07bc060140cbe49516
#
_cell.length_a   1.000
_cell.length_b   1.000
_cell.length_c   1.000
_cell.angle_alpha   90.00
_cell.angle_beta   90.00
_cell.angle_gamma   90.00
#
_symmetry.space_group_name_H-M   'P 1'
#
loop_
_entity.id
_entity.type
_entity.pdbx_description
1 polymer ?
#
loop_
_entity_poly.entity_id
_entity_poly.type
_entity_poly.pdbx_seq_one_letter_code
_entity_poly.pdbx_strand_id
1 'polypeptide(L)'
;MANKITVTQFDDIARGTSLTIPVLIKRLDETPFDLTGYSAHFTLKAEKFDNDYDDNRALITKDIEIGERGCKGRFNIVLSSKETWLEPGEYHFDIELVHNHGVARLATFNTKIVGGPTNRTVDHEEGHIFFSDCINVVM
;
A
#
# COMPACT_ATOMS: atom_id res chain seq x y z
N MET A 1 7.50 7.81 23.49
CA MET A 1 8.41 8.03 22.36
C MET A 1 7.61 8.31 21.11
N ALA A 2 7.96 9.35 20.41
CA ALA A 2 7.26 9.69 19.18
C ALA A 2 7.55 8.65 18.09
N ASN A 3 6.53 8.26 17.34
CA ASN A 3 6.71 7.40 16.19
C ASN A 3 7.43 8.20 15.10
N LYS A 4 8.55 7.70 14.70
CA LYS A 4 9.30 8.30 13.61
C LYS A 4 8.84 7.65 12.31
N ILE A 5 8.17 8.44 11.48
CA ILE A 5 7.74 7.97 10.17
C ILE A 5 8.88 8.17 9.19
N THR A 6 9.35 7.08 8.63
CA THR A 6 10.40 7.11 7.63
C THR A 6 9.79 6.93 6.25
N VAL A 7 10.15 7.81 5.33
CA VAL A 7 9.73 7.66 3.93
C VAL A 7 10.70 6.69 3.25
N THR A 8 10.18 5.63 2.70
CA THR A 8 10.97 4.57 2.08
C THR A 8 10.67 4.50 0.59
N GLN A 9 11.71 4.24 -0.20
CA GLN A 9 11.54 4.05 -1.64
C GLN A 9 10.96 2.67 -1.91
N PHE A 10 9.83 2.63 -2.61
CA PHE A 10 9.21 1.40 -3.08
C PHE A 10 9.62 1.13 -4.53
N ASP A 11 9.53 -0.12 -4.95
CA ASP A 11 9.84 -0.51 -6.33
C ASP A 11 9.00 0.26 -7.34
N ASP A 12 9.56 0.50 -8.51
CA ASP A 12 8.81 1.09 -9.61
C ASP A 12 7.66 0.16 -10.02
N ILE A 13 6.53 0.77 -10.35
CA ILE A 13 5.34 0.04 -10.77
C ILE A 13 5.16 0.26 -12.27
N ALA A 14 5.17 -0.82 -13.05
CA ALA A 14 4.87 -0.72 -14.46
C ALA A 14 3.38 -0.37 -14.64
N ARG A 15 3.10 0.66 -15.41
CA ARG A 15 1.76 1.14 -15.68
C ARG A 15 0.86 0.01 -16.19
N GLY A 16 -0.30 -0.14 -15.59
CA GLY A 16 -1.26 -1.15 -16.01
C GLY A 16 -0.96 -2.56 -15.51
N THR A 17 -0.07 -2.69 -14.53
CA THR A 17 0.26 -3.98 -13.92
C THR A 17 -0.73 -4.33 -12.83
N SER A 18 -1.23 -5.56 -12.84
CA SER A 18 -1.96 -6.12 -11.70
C SER A 18 -0.94 -6.49 -10.62
N LEU A 19 -1.05 -5.90 -9.45
CA LEU A 19 -0.01 -5.96 -8.43
C LEU A 19 -0.56 -6.36 -7.08
N THR A 20 0.09 -7.30 -6.43
CA THR A 20 -0.16 -7.64 -5.03
C THR A 20 1.05 -7.21 -4.20
N ILE A 21 0.79 -6.41 -3.17
CA ILE A 21 1.82 -5.93 -2.25
C ILE A 21 1.64 -6.67 -0.92
N PRO A 22 2.51 -7.64 -0.60
CA PRO A 22 2.42 -8.31 0.69
C PRO A 22 2.98 -7.42 1.79
N VAL A 23 2.32 -7.42 2.94
CA VAL A 23 2.73 -6.65 4.12
C VAL A 23 2.87 -7.61 5.29
N LEU A 24 3.98 -7.50 6.01
CA LEU A 24 4.25 -8.27 7.22
C LEU A 24 4.57 -7.30 8.35
N ILE A 25 3.83 -7.41 9.44
CA ILE A 25 4.04 -6.59 10.62
C ILE A 25 4.51 -7.48 11.77
N LYS A 26 5.64 -7.12 12.36
CA LYS A 26 6.25 -7.84 13.46
C LYS A 26 6.37 -6.94 14.68
N ARG A 27 6.46 -7.56 15.84
CA ARG A 27 6.84 -6.89 17.07
C ARG A 27 8.36 -6.74 17.13
N LEU A 28 8.83 -5.96 18.09
CA LEU A 28 10.26 -5.76 18.30
C LEU A 28 11.03 -7.06 18.55
N ASP A 29 10.37 -8.07 19.12
CA ASP A 29 10.97 -9.39 19.37
C ASP A 29 10.88 -10.32 18.15
N GLU A 30 10.50 -9.78 16.99
CA GLU A 30 10.35 -10.48 15.71
C GLU A 30 9.19 -11.46 15.64
N THR A 31 8.35 -11.54 16.65
CA THR A 31 7.12 -12.34 16.57
C THR A 31 6.07 -11.58 15.74
N PRO A 32 5.17 -12.32 15.06
CA PRO A 32 4.11 -11.66 14.30
C PRO A 32 3.22 -10.78 15.19
N PHE A 33 2.87 -9.61 14.69
CA PHE A 33 1.90 -8.74 15.34
C PHE A 33 0.49 -9.26 15.03
N ASP A 34 -0.31 -9.49 16.05
CA ASP A 34 -1.68 -9.98 15.87
C ASP A 34 -2.58 -8.84 15.38
N LEU A 35 -3.00 -8.92 14.12
CA LEU A 35 -3.85 -7.94 13.48
C LEU A 35 -5.33 -8.30 13.52
N THR A 36 -5.72 -9.29 14.31
CA THR A 36 -7.13 -9.67 14.44
C THR A 36 -7.94 -8.45 14.89
N GLY A 37 -9.01 -8.16 14.18
CA GLY A 37 -9.85 -6.99 14.47
C GLY A 37 -9.37 -5.69 13.87
N TYR A 38 -8.24 -5.70 13.17
CA TYR A 38 -7.75 -4.54 12.45
C TYR A 38 -8.19 -4.56 10.98
N SER A 39 -8.30 -3.38 10.41
CA SER A 39 -8.35 -3.21 8.96
C SER A 39 -7.19 -2.32 8.55
N ALA A 40 -6.88 -2.31 7.27
CA ALA A 40 -5.84 -1.46 6.72
C ALA A 40 -6.44 -0.51 5.70
N HIS A 41 -5.83 0.65 5.57
CA HIS A 41 -6.21 1.64 4.58
C HIS A 41 -4.97 2.04 3.77
N PHE A 42 -5.11 2.00 2.46
CA PHE A 42 -4.05 2.37 1.52
C PHE A 42 -4.50 3.61 0.75
N THR A 43 -3.62 4.61 0.68
CA THR A 43 -3.88 5.84 -0.06
C THR A 43 -2.67 6.19 -0.92
N LEU A 44 -2.89 6.40 -2.22
CA LEU A 44 -1.84 6.83 -3.13
C LEU A 44 -2.20 8.18 -3.74
N LYS A 45 -1.24 9.11 -3.71
CA LYS A 45 -1.36 10.47 -4.27
C LYS A 45 -0.17 10.79 -5.16
N ALA A 46 -0.36 11.71 -6.08
CA ALA A 46 0.77 12.25 -6.84
C ALA A 46 1.67 13.08 -5.92
N GLU A 47 2.98 13.08 -6.20
CA GLU A 47 3.94 13.75 -5.33
C GLU A 47 3.63 15.23 -5.11
N LYS A 48 3.17 15.91 -6.12
CA LYS A 48 2.83 17.34 -6.03
C LYS A 48 1.71 17.65 -5.02
N PHE A 49 0.99 16.64 -4.56
CA PHE A 49 -0.10 16.78 -3.59
C PHE A 49 0.25 16.20 -2.23
N ASP A 50 1.54 16.01 -1.96
CA ASP A 50 2.02 15.35 -0.76
C ASP A 50 1.54 16.04 0.53
N ASN A 51 1.46 17.37 0.52
CA ASN A 51 1.02 18.15 1.67
C ASN A 51 -0.49 18.41 1.71
N ASP A 52 -1.24 17.75 0.86
CA ASP A 52 -2.67 17.93 0.78
C ASP A 52 -3.37 16.94 1.71
N TYR A 53 -4.10 17.48 2.68
CA TYR A 53 -4.86 16.68 3.64
C TYR A 53 -6.23 16.24 3.10
N ASP A 54 -6.56 16.64 1.89
CA ASP A 54 -7.84 16.32 1.29
C ASP A 54 -7.76 14.99 0.52
N ASP A 55 -8.46 13.98 1.01
CA ASP A 55 -8.52 12.67 0.37
C ASP A 55 -9.17 12.71 -1.01
N ASN A 56 -9.83 13.80 -1.38
CA ASN A 56 -10.37 13.96 -2.72
C ASN A 56 -9.30 13.97 -3.79
N ARG A 57 -8.04 14.20 -3.41
CA ARG A 57 -6.91 14.15 -4.33
C ARG A 57 -6.23 12.80 -4.39
N ALA A 58 -6.72 11.84 -3.63
CA ALA A 58 -6.22 10.48 -3.68
C ALA A 58 -6.58 9.85 -5.03
N LEU A 59 -5.60 9.23 -5.66
CA LEU A 59 -5.79 8.54 -6.94
C LEU A 59 -6.21 7.10 -6.74
N ILE A 60 -5.75 6.47 -5.68
CA ILE A 60 -6.14 5.12 -5.28
C ILE A 60 -6.41 5.15 -3.78
N THR A 61 -7.56 4.61 -3.38
CA THR A 61 -7.88 4.35 -1.98
C THR A 61 -8.38 2.92 -1.86
N LYS A 62 -7.88 2.19 -0.87
CA LYS A 62 -8.28 0.81 -0.60
C LYS A 62 -8.52 0.62 0.88
N ASP A 63 -9.67 0.04 1.21
CA ASP A 63 -9.93 -0.46 2.55
C ASP A 63 -9.77 -1.98 2.52
N ILE A 64 -8.95 -2.51 3.41
CA ILE A 64 -8.60 -3.91 3.41
C ILE A 64 -9.00 -4.52 4.73
N GLU A 65 -9.90 -5.50 4.69
CA GLU A 65 -10.21 -6.31 5.84
C GLU A 65 -9.15 -7.41 5.95
N ILE A 66 -8.48 -7.46 7.08
CA ILE A 66 -7.34 -8.35 7.24
C ILE A 66 -7.78 -9.79 7.55
N GLY A 67 -8.85 -9.94 8.31
CA GLY A 67 -9.42 -11.24 8.60
C GLY A 67 -8.53 -12.16 9.43
N GLU A 68 -8.70 -13.47 9.25
CA GLU A 68 -8.00 -14.48 10.05
C GLU A 68 -6.49 -14.51 9.85
N ARG A 69 -6.02 -14.08 8.69
CA ARG A 69 -4.58 -14.01 8.41
C ARG A 69 -3.87 -12.99 9.27
N GLY A 70 -4.64 -12.11 9.89
CA GLY A 70 -4.09 -11.08 10.75
C GLY A 70 -3.35 -11.63 11.95
N CYS A 71 -3.69 -12.82 12.42
CA CYS A 71 -3.00 -13.43 13.55
C CYS A 71 -1.51 -13.71 13.27
N LYS A 72 -1.13 -13.79 12.01
CA LYS A 72 0.26 -13.96 11.58
C LYS A 72 0.94 -12.66 11.17
N GLY A 73 0.29 -11.53 11.40
CA GLY A 73 0.83 -10.22 11.05
C GLY A 73 0.89 -9.94 9.55
N ARG A 74 0.13 -10.66 8.75
CA ARG A 74 0.21 -10.57 7.29
C ARG A 74 -1.10 -10.12 6.66
N PHE A 75 -0.99 -9.32 5.62
CA PHE A 75 -2.08 -9.01 4.72
C PHE A 75 -1.53 -8.57 3.37
N ASN A 76 -2.39 -8.53 2.37
CA ASN A 76 -2.02 -8.13 1.02
C ASN A 76 -2.81 -6.91 0.60
N ILE A 77 -2.14 -6.00 -0.11
CA ILE A 77 -2.78 -4.89 -0.81
C ILE A 77 -2.84 -5.30 -2.28
N VAL A 78 -4.04 -5.34 -2.85
CA VAL A 78 -4.23 -5.80 -4.23
C VAL A 78 -4.66 -4.61 -5.09
N LEU A 79 -3.87 -4.32 -6.12
CA LEU A 79 -4.15 -3.26 -7.08
C LEU A 79 -4.42 -3.89 -8.46
N SER A 80 -5.52 -3.49 -9.08
CA SER A 80 -5.85 -3.96 -10.42
C SER A 80 -5.03 -3.24 -11.48
N SER A 81 -4.98 -3.82 -12.67
CA SER A 81 -4.30 -3.17 -13.80
C SER A 81 -4.92 -1.80 -14.12
N LYS A 82 -6.21 -1.67 -13.93
CA LYS A 82 -6.90 -0.40 -14.13
C LYS A 82 -6.49 0.64 -13.10
N GLU A 83 -6.33 0.23 -11.84
CA GLU A 83 -5.92 1.14 -10.77
C GLU A 83 -4.50 1.66 -10.96
N THR A 84 -3.60 0.85 -11.50
CA THR A 84 -2.22 1.27 -11.76
C THR A 84 -2.07 1.98 -13.10
N TRP A 85 -3.15 2.17 -13.86
CA TRP A 85 -3.13 2.89 -15.13
C TRP A 85 -3.16 4.39 -14.87
N LEU A 86 -2.06 4.89 -14.32
CA LEU A 86 -1.88 6.30 -13.98
C LEU A 86 -0.80 6.90 -14.87
N GLU A 87 -0.79 8.24 -14.97
CA GLU A 87 0.27 8.94 -15.69
C GLU A 87 1.64 8.55 -15.15
N PRO A 88 2.62 8.27 -16.03
CA PRO A 88 3.98 8.02 -15.54
C PRO A 88 4.51 9.20 -14.72
N GLY A 89 5.16 8.92 -13.64
CA GLY A 89 5.68 9.94 -12.75
C GLY A 89 5.87 9.44 -11.32
N GLU A 90 6.09 10.38 -10.42
CA GLU A 90 6.36 10.10 -9.02
C GLU A 90 5.09 10.18 -8.19
N TYR A 91 4.96 9.23 -7.27
CA TYR A 91 3.78 9.08 -6.41
C TYR A 91 4.19 8.76 -5.00
N HIS A 92 3.30 9.04 -4.05
CA HIS A 92 3.45 8.64 -2.66
C HIS A 92 2.26 7.78 -2.26
N PHE A 93 2.51 6.79 -1.43
CA PHE A 93 1.43 6.09 -0.78
C PHE A 93 1.75 5.85 0.69
N ASP A 94 0.72 5.71 1.49
CA ASP A 94 0.86 5.31 2.87
C ASP A 94 -0.09 4.17 3.21
N ILE A 95 0.21 3.52 4.31
CA ILE A 95 -0.58 2.41 4.84
C ILE A 95 -0.91 2.75 6.28
N GLU A 96 -2.20 2.72 6.59
CA GLU A 96 -2.69 2.92 7.94
C GLU A 96 -3.36 1.65 8.45
N LEU A 97 -3.18 1.35 9.72
CA LEU A 97 -3.97 0.34 10.43
C LEU A 97 -5.09 1.04 11.18
N VAL A 98 -6.28 0.48 11.08
CA VAL A 98 -7.47 1.02 11.74
C VAL A 98 -8.03 -0.03 12.69
N HIS A 99 -8.27 0.41 13.92
CA HIS A 99 -8.89 -0.41 14.95
C HIS A 99 -9.95 0.43 15.68
N ASN A 100 -10.83 -0.20 16.43
CA ASN A 100 -11.89 0.50 17.17
C ASN A 100 -11.39 1.66 18.04
N HIS A 101 -10.14 1.61 18.46
CA HIS A 101 -9.56 2.59 19.37
C HIS A 101 -8.66 3.61 18.70
N GLY A 102 -8.55 3.58 17.38
CA GLY A 102 -7.77 4.59 16.69
C GLY A 102 -7.15 4.13 15.38
N VAL A 103 -6.30 5.00 14.86
CA VAL A 103 -5.62 4.83 13.58
C VAL A 103 -4.13 5.00 13.80
N ALA A 104 -3.34 4.11 13.21
CA ALA A 104 -1.89 4.24 13.23
C ALA A 104 -1.36 4.20 11.80
N ARG A 105 -0.57 5.20 11.42
CA ARG A 105 0.14 5.17 10.15
C ARG A 105 1.34 4.26 10.29
N LEU A 106 1.41 3.24 9.45
CA LEU A 106 2.51 2.27 9.50
C LEU A 106 3.75 2.76 8.79
N ALA A 107 3.58 3.27 7.58
CA ALA A 107 4.69 3.61 6.72
C ALA A 107 4.23 4.49 5.57
N THR A 108 5.16 5.31 5.08
CA THR A 108 4.97 6.13 3.88
C THR A 108 6.04 5.76 2.87
N PHE A 109 5.65 5.64 1.60
CA PHE A 109 6.52 5.19 0.53
C PHE A 109 6.49 6.15 -0.64
N ASN A 110 7.64 6.31 -1.28
CA ASN A 110 7.75 6.93 -2.60
C ASN A 110 7.82 5.81 -3.63
N THR A 111 7.16 5.99 -4.76
CA THR A 111 7.24 5.07 -5.88
C THR A 111 7.15 5.84 -7.18
N LYS A 112 7.39 5.15 -8.29
CA LYS A 112 7.19 5.69 -9.63
C LYS A 112 6.29 4.77 -10.42
N ILE A 113 5.42 5.36 -11.23
CA ILE A 113 4.70 4.64 -12.26
C ILE A 113 5.48 4.83 -13.55
N VAL A 114 5.86 3.74 -14.18
CA VAL A 114 6.73 3.74 -15.37
C VAL A 114 5.91 3.29 -16.56
N GLY A 115 5.90 4.12 -17.61
CA GLY A 115 5.26 3.76 -18.88
C GLY A 115 6.14 2.81 -19.69
N GLY A 116 5.52 2.15 -20.64
CA GLY A 116 6.21 1.27 -21.58
C GLY A 116 5.59 1.38 -22.97
N PRO A 117 6.10 0.61 -23.94
CA PRO A 117 5.58 0.68 -25.30
C PRO A 117 4.17 0.10 -25.45
N THR A 118 3.71 -0.72 -24.52
CA THR A 118 2.36 -1.25 -24.54
C THR A 118 1.41 -0.30 -23.85
N ASN A 119 0.38 0.14 -24.56
CA ASN A 119 -0.56 1.17 -24.10
C ASN A 119 -1.98 0.64 -23.94
N ARG A 120 -2.13 -0.57 -23.45
CA ARG A 120 -3.45 -1.11 -23.19
C ARG A 120 -3.51 -1.73 -21.81
N THR A 121 -4.69 -1.62 -21.21
CA THR A 121 -4.99 -2.32 -19.96
C THR A 121 -5.86 -3.52 -20.26
N VAL A 122 -5.72 -4.54 -19.44
CA VAL A 122 -6.67 -5.62 -19.38
C VAL A 122 -7.43 -5.45 -18.07
N ASP A 123 -8.74 -5.49 -18.13
CA ASP A 123 -9.58 -5.26 -16.97
C ASP A 123 -9.63 -6.53 -16.10
N HIS A 124 -8.64 -6.67 -15.23
CA HIS A 124 -8.60 -7.74 -14.24
C HIS A 124 -9.02 -7.19 -12.89
N GLU A 125 -9.90 -7.88 -12.22
CA GLU A 125 -10.40 -7.48 -10.92
C GLU A 125 -9.38 -7.64 -9.81
N GLU A 126 -8.40 -8.51 -9.99
CA GLU A 126 -7.47 -8.89 -8.94
C GLU A 126 -6.03 -8.79 -9.41
N GLY A 127 -5.16 -8.27 -8.54
CA GLY A 127 -3.74 -8.14 -8.82
C GLY A 127 -2.97 -9.40 -8.49
N HIS A 128 -3.21 -10.49 -9.22
CA HIS A 128 -2.57 -11.77 -8.90
C HIS A 128 -1.33 -12.11 -9.73
N ILE A 129 -1.06 -11.34 -10.77
CA ILE A 129 0.01 -11.70 -11.71
C ILE A 129 1.38 -11.40 -11.14
N PHE A 130 1.53 -10.27 -10.48
CA PHE A 130 2.81 -9.84 -9.94
C PHE A 130 2.70 -9.58 -8.45
N PHE A 131 3.75 -9.99 -7.73
CA PHE A 131 3.93 -9.65 -6.33
C PHE A 131 5.13 -8.72 -6.23
N SER A 132 4.97 -7.63 -5.52
CA SER A 132 6.11 -6.78 -5.16
C SER A 132 6.90 -7.44 -4.02
N ASP A 133 8.05 -6.85 -3.70
CA ASP A 133 8.76 -7.22 -2.48
C ASP A 133 7.85 -6.96 -1.27
N CYS A 134 8.03 -7.78 -0.25
CA CYS A 134 7.26 -7.68 0.97
C CYS A 134 7.61 -6.40 1.73
N ILE A 135 6.59 -5.66 2.14
CA ILE A 135 6.76 -4.53 3.05
C ILE A 135 6.85 -5.09 4.47
N ASN A 136 7.98 -4.88 5.12
CA ASN A 136 8.20 -5.33 6.49
C ASN A 136 8.15 -4.12 7.42
N VAL A 137 7.29 -4.20 8.42
CA VAL A 137 7.11 -3.14 9.42
C VAL A 137 7.30 -3.73 10.79
N VAL A 138 8.04 -3.03 11.64
CA VAL A 138 8.22 -3.40 13.04
C VAL A 138 7.48 -2.40 13.91
N MET A 139 6.64 -2.91 14.79
CA MET A 139 5.84 -2.08 15.68
C MET A 139 6.19 -2.34 17.14
#